data_2501e628a48ae55738e04b88673a4339
#
_entry.id   2501e628a48ae55738e04b88673a4339
#
_cell.length_a   1.000
_cell.length_b   1.000
_cell.length_c   1.000
_cell.angle_alpha   90.00
_cell.angle_beta   90.00
_cell.angle_gamma   90.00
#
_symmetry.space_group_name_H-M   'P 1'
#
loop_
_entity.id
_entity.type
_entity.pdbx_description
1 polymer ?
#
loop_
_entity_poly.entity_id
_entity_poly.type
_entity_poly.pdbx_seq_one_letter_code
_entity_poly.pdbx_strand_id
1 'polypeptide(L)'
;MLHKEKQGLYRQVRYWVEDESRFGLHTVERKKITIKGIQPLGIHQYKYDYLWLYGLVEPISGQSFFWEWSHLNSECFEIFLELFSQKYPEDLHIIQLDNGRFHYTKDLQIPDNIIFIFQPAYTPEVNPIERLWRYLKDYLKWYVFENLDLLRITLRNILNKLTKTVVSSITCYPFIVDALCVANI
;
A
#
# COMPACT_ATOMS: atom_id res chain seq x y z
N MET A 1 21.45 16.06 -2.28
CA MET A 1 21.85 16.92 -3.43
C MET A 1 20.89 16.80 -4.61
N LEU A 2 20.42 15.62 -4.99
CA LEU A 2 19.45 15.38 -6.08
C LEU A 2 18.12 16.15 -5.96
N HIS A 3 17.71 16.47 -4.74
CA HIS A 3 16.45 17.16 -4.46
C HIS A 3 16.41 18.63 -4.92
N LYS A 4 17.53 19.34 -4.84
CA LYS A 4 17.58 20.77 -5.21
C LYS A 4 17.54 21.02 -6.72
N GLU A 5 18.07 20.11 -7.52
CA GLU A 5 18.11 20.26 -8.98
C GLU A 5 16.72 20.09 -9.62
N LYS A 6 15.84 19.30 -9.00
CA LYS A 6 14.47 19.05 -9.50
C LYS A 6 13.40 19.98 -8.90
N GLN A 7 13.68 20.70 -7.81
CA GLN A 7 12.70 21.55 -7.10
C GLN A 7 12.08 22.69 -7.94
N GLY A 8 12.75 23.16 -8.98
CA GLY A 8 12.22 24.20 -9.88
C GLY A 8 11.39 23.68 -11.04
N LEU A 9 11.32 22.36 -11.25
CA LEU A 9 10.67 21.73 -12.37
C LEU A 9 9.24 21.25 -12.05
N TYR A 10 8.94 21.03 -10.76
CA TYR A 10 7.68 20.46 -10.31
C TYR A 10 6.91 21.44 -9.43
N ARG A 11 5.57 21.35 -9.43
CA ARG A 11 4.65 22.19 -8.66
C ARG A 11 4.86 22.06 -7.16
N GLN A 12 5.07 20.81 -6.69
CA GLN A 12 5.29 20.46 -5.27
C GLN A 12 6.03 19.14 -5.14
N VAL A 13 6.59 18.90 -3.97
CA VAL A 13 7.17 17.61 -3.58
C VAL A 13 6.18 16.89 -2.69
N ARG A 14 5.96 15.61 -2.96
CA ARG A 14 5.02 14.76 -2.22
C ARG A 14 5.71 13.51 -1.72
N TYR A 15 5.43 13.14 -0.49
CA TYR A 15 5.97 11.94 0.13
C TYR A 15 4.92 10.83 0.17
N TRP A 16 5.28 9.67 -0.34
CA TRP A 16 4.44 8.49 -0.40
C TRP A 16 5.12 7.30 0.23
N VAL A 17 4.32 6.37 0.74
CA VAL A 17 4.77 5.05 1.18
C VAL A 17 4.14 4.00 0.29
N GLU A 18 4.94 3.04 -0.11
CA GLU A 18 4.57 1.98 -1.05
C GLU A 18 4.74 0.62 -0.40
N ASP A 19 3.86 -0.32 -0.77
CA ASP A 19 3.97 -1.74 -0.43
C ASP A 19 2.94 -2.55 -1.23
N GLU A 20 3.12 -3.88 -1.25
CA GLU A 20 2.18 -4.80 -1.87
C GLU A 20 1.59 -5.78 -0.86
N SER A 21 0.32 -6.04 -1.01
CA SER A 21 -0.35 -7.02 -0.16
C SER A 21 -1.09 -8.07 -0.96
N ARG A 22 -0.91 -9.33 -0.55
CA ARG A 22 -1.64 -10.45 -1.10
C ARG A 22 -3.04 -10.55 -0.47
N PHE A 23 -4.06 -10.64 -1.33
CA PHE A 23 -5.45 -10.92 -0.98
C PHE A 23 -5.88 -12.21 -1.67
N GLY A 24 -6.43 -13.15 -0.93
CA GLY A 24 -6.75 -14.48 -1.47
C GLY A 24 -7.98 -15.10 -0.86
N LEU A 25 -8.35 -16.26 -1.42
CA LEU A 25 -9.53 -17.02 -1.00
C LEU A 25 -9.32 -17.78 0.30
N HIS A 26 -8.06 -17.91 0.75
CA HIS A 26 -7.77 -18.47 2.08
C HIS A 26 -8.36 -17.57 3.16
N THR A 27 -9.16 -18.15 4.06
CA THR A 27 -9.88 -17.37 5.07
C THR A 27 -8.93 -16.58 5.97
N VAL A 28 -9.16 -15.29 6.10
CA VAL A 28 -8.43 -14.43 7.03
C VAL A 28 -8.95 -14.66 8.44
N GLU A 29 -8.17 -15.36 9.24
CA GLU A 29 -8.52 -15.62 10.64
C GLU A 29 -8.19 -14.42 11.53
N ARG A 30 -9.06 -14.17 12.50
CA ARG A 30 -8.88 -13.16 13.56
C ARG A 30 -9.53 -13.67 14.84
N LYS A 31 -9.15 -13.06 15.95
CA LYS A 31 -9.79 -13.35 17.25
C LYS A 31 -11.28 -13.04 17.21
N LYS A 32 -12.10 -13.92 17.74
CA LYS A 32 -13.53 -13.71 17.97
C LYS A 32 -13.79 -13.54 19.46
N ILE A 33 -14.69 -12.62 19.81
CA ILE A 33 -15.18 -12.49 21.18
C ILE A 33 -16.30 -13.52 21.38
N THR A 34 -16.21 -14.26 22.46
CA THR A 34 -17.20 -15.29 22.83
C THR A 34 -17.36 -15.34 24.34
N ILE A 35 -18.39 -16.01 24.82
CA ILE A 35 -18.61 -16.24 26.26
C ILE A 35 -17.49 -17.14 26.80
N LYS A 36 -17.04 -16.86 28.04
CA LYS A 36 -15.99 -17.62 28.72
C LYS A 36 -16.34 -19.12 28.72
N GLY A 37 -15.42 -19.95 28.24
CA GLY A 37 -15.58 -21.39 28.13
C GLY A 37 -16.19 -21.90 26.83
N ILE A 38 -16.65 -21.01 25.92
CA ILE A 38 -17.16 -21.39 24.60
C ILE A 38 -16.09 -21.10 23.55
N GLN A 39 -15.69 -22.14 22.82
CA GLN A 39 -14.76 -21.99 21.70
C GLN A 39 -15.52 -21.43 20.50
N PRO A 40 -15.07 -20.30 19.90
CA PRO A 40 -15.74 -19.73 18.73
C PRO A 40 -15.57 -20.64 17.52
N LEU A 41 -16.67 -20.96 16.84
CA LEU A 41 -16.64 -21.66 15.57
C LEU A 41 -16.50 -20.66 14.42
N GLY A 42 -15.76 -21.05 13.39
CA GLY A 42 -15.60 -20.29 12.15
C GLY A 42 -15.51 -21.25 10.97
N ILE A 43 -16.10 -20.85 9.83
CA ILE A 43 -15.89 -21.55 8.56
C ILE A 43 -14.50 -21.17 8.06
N HIS A 44 -13.72 -22.17 7.68
CA HIS A 44 -12.38 -22.00 7.13
C HIS A 44 -12.33 -22.56 5.70
N GLN A 45 -11.76 -21.78 4.79
CA GLN A 45 -11.56 -22.17 3.40
C GLN A 45 -10.08 -22.28 3.06
N TYR A 46 -9.70 -23.41 2.47
CA TYR A 46 -8.33 -23.72 2.05
C TYR A 46 -8.15 -23.56 0.53
N LYS A 47 -8.64 -22.46 -0.06
CA LYS A 47 -8.35 -22.12 -1.45
C LYS A 47 -7.14 -21.17 -1.52
N TYR A 48 -6.24 -21.41 -2.47
CA TYR A 48 -4.96 -20.69 -2.55
C TYR A 48 -4.90 -19.71 -3.72
N ASP A 49 -6.02 -19.50 -4.42
CA ASP A 49 -6.11 -18.45 -5.43
C ASP A 49 -6.01 -17.07 -4.77
N TYR A 50 -5.26 -16.17 -5.38
CA TYR A 50 -5.00 -14.84 -4.83
C TYR A 50 -4.71 -13.81 -5.91
N LEU A 51 -4.77 -12.56 -5.52
CA LEU A 51 -4.33 -11.39 -6.28
C LEU A 51 -3.37 -10.57 -5.42
N TRP A 52 -2.58 -9.73 -6.08
CA TRP A 52 -1.74 -8.74 -5.44
C TRP A 52 -2.38 -7.37 -5.58
N LEU A 53 -2.41 -6.61 -4.49
CA LEU A 53 -2.79 -5.20 -4.46
C LEU A 53 -1.54 -4.38 -4.16
N TYR A 54 -1.11 -3.61 -5.15
CA TYR A 54 -0.06 -2.62 -5.02
C TYR A 54 -0.66 -1.33 -4.52
N GLY A 55 -0.01 -0.65 -3.61
CA GLY A 55 -0.54 0.54 -2.98
C GLY A 55 0.48 1.63 -2.72
N LEU A 56 0.10 2.84 -3.07
CA LEU A 56 0.76 4.07 -2.67
C LEU A 56 -0.18 4.87 -1.79
N VAL A 57 0.29 5.33 -0.65
CA VAL A 57 -0.45 6.25 0.22
C VAL A 57 0.42 7.44 0.59
N GLU A 58 -0.18 8.62 0.60
CA GLU A 58 0.41 9.84 1.13
C GLU A 58 -0.12 10.04 2.57
N PRO A 59 0.70 9.81 3.59
CA PRO A 59 0.21 9.72 4.97
C PRO A 59 -0.48 10.99 5.47
N ILE A 60 0.03 12.17 5.12
CA ILE A 60 -0.49 13.45 5.60
C ILE A 60 -1.85 13.76 4.96
N SER A 61 -1.94 13.73 3.63
CA SER A 61 -3.17 14.08 2.91
C SER A 61 -4.20 12.96 2.88
N GLY A 62 -3.77 11.72 3.12
CA GLY A 62 -4.58 10.52 2.96
C GLY A 62 -4.91 10.17 1.51
N GLN A 63 -4.24 10.79 0.55
CA GLN A 63 -4.34 10.38 -0.85
C GLN A 63 -3.81 8.96 -1.01
N SER A 64 -4.45 8.20 -1.90
CA SER A 64 -4.07 6.81 -2.15
C SER A 64 -4.20 6.47 -3.63
N PHE A 65 -3.39 5.53 -4.05
CA PHE A 65 -3.40 4.97 -5.39
C PHE A 65 -3.20 3.46 -5.28
N PHE A 66 -4.14 2.68 -5.80
CA PHE A 66 -4.11 1.22 -5.74
C PHE A 66 -4.26 0.64 -7.12
N TRP A 67 -3.57 -0.49 -7.35
CA TRP A 67 -3.69 -1.25 -8.58
C TRP A 67 -3.61 -2.75 -8.29
N GLU A 68 -4.44 -3.52 -8.98
CA GLU A 68 -4.50 -4.97 -8.81
C GLU A 68 -3.68 -5.68 -9.90
N TRP A 69 -2.89 -6.67 -9.47
CA TRP A 69 -2.12 -7.53 -10.35
C TRP A 69 -2.28 -9.01 -10.01
N SER A 70 -2.08 -9.89 -10.99
CA SER A 70 -2.01 -11.33 -10.78
C SER A 70 -0.64 -11.80 -10.29
N HIS A 71 0.40 -10.99 -10.51
CA HIS A 71 1.79 -11.33 -10.22
C HIS A 71 2.48 -10.23 -9.40
N LEU A 72 3.51 -10.64 -8.66
CA LEU A 72 4.43 -9.75 -7.96
C LEU A 72 5.78 -9.84 -8.66
N ASN A 73 6.09 -8.90 -9.53
CA ASN A 73 7.33 -8.83 -10.28
C ASN A 73 7.68 -7.39 -10.68
N SER A 74 8.90 -7.19 -11.19
CA SER A 74 9.41 -5.87 -11.60
C SER A 74 8.60 -5.25 -12.74
N GLU A 75 8.11 -6.04 -13.69
CA GLU A 75 7.32 -5.57 -14.82
C GLU A 75 5.99 -4.97 -14.38
N CYS A 76 5.25 -5.67 -13.50
CA CYS A 76 4.02 -5.13 -12.91
C CYS A 76 4.29 -3.86 -12.08
N PHE A 77 5.40 -3.83 -11.37
CA PHE A 77 5.81 -2.67 -10.56
C PHE A 77 6.15 -1.47 -11.45
N GLU A 78 6.87 -1.67 -12.55
CA GLU A 78 7.20 -0.61 -13.51
C GLU A 78 5.94 0.02 -14.11
N ILE A 79 5.00 -0.81 -14.58
CA ILE A 79 3.70 -0.31 -15.09
C ILE A 79 2.92 0.43 -14.00
N PHE A 80 2.95 -0.05 -12.75
CA PHE A 80 2.30 0.61 -11.62
C PHE A 80 2.86 2.00 -11.38
N LEU A 81 4.20 2.16 -11.41
CA LEU A 81 4.87 3.46 -11.27
C LEU A 81 4.55 4.40 -12.43
N GLU A 82 4.50 3.88 -13.66
CA GLU A 82 4.14 4.67 -14.83
C GLU A 82 2.71 5.21 -14.73
N LEU A 83 1.73 4.36 -14.38
CA LEU A 83 0.34 4.75 -14.18
C LEU A 83 0.19 5.79 -13.06
N PHE A 84 0.98 5.64 -11.98
CA PHE A 84 1.00 6.61 -10.89
C PHE A 84 1.59 7.95 -11.34
N SER A 85 2.72 7.94 -12.02
CA SER A 85 3.37 9.13 -12.58
C SER A 85 2.44 9.89 -13.52
N GLN A 86 1.76 9.19 -14.43
CA GLN A 86 0.78 9.78 -15.36
C GLN A 86 -0.41 10.41 -14.64
N LYS A 87 -0.80 9.88 -13.48
CA LYS A 87 -1.89 10.46 -12.67
C LYS A 87 -1.50 11.77 -11.99
N TYR A 88 -0.23 11.96 -11.69
CA TYR A 88 0.29 13.14 -11.00
C TYR A 88 1.55 13.70 -11.68
N PRO A 89 1.47 14.13 -12.94
CA PRO A 89 2.65 14.44 -13.76
C PRO A 89 3.36 15.73 -13.33
N GLU A 90 2.66 16.62 -12.63
CA GLU A 90 3.20 17.94 -12.24
C GLU A 90 3.92 17.93 -10.89
N ASP A 91 3.82 16.86 -10.14
CA ASP A 91 4.38 16.74 -8.79
C ASP A 91 5.64 15.85 -8.79
N LEU A 92 6.59 16.14 -7.93
CA LEU A 92 7.72 15.26 -7.64
C LEU A 92 7.35 14.32 -6.49
N HIS A 93 7.49 13.02 -6.70
CA HIS A 93 7.12 11.99 -5.74
C HIS A 93 8.34 11.35 -5.10
N ILE A 94 8.48 11.53 -3.79
CA ILE A 94 9.42 10.75 -2.99
C ILE A 94 8.65 9.53 -2.47
N ILE A 95 9.05 8.35 -2.91
CA ILE A 95 8.38 7.09 -2.54
C ILE A 95 9.29 6.30 -1.62
N GLN A 96 8.82 6.07 -0.39
CA GLN A 96 9.44 5.12 0.53
C GLN A 96 8.93 3.72 0.22
N LEU A 97 9.85 2.77 0.08
CA LEU A 97 9.55 1.36 -0.19
C LEU A 97 10.53 0.46 0.57
N ASP A 98 10.19 -0.81 0.67
CA ASP A 98 11.05 -1.80 1.29
C ASP A 98 12.23 -2.20 0.39
N ASN A 99 13.07 -3.12 0.88
CA ASN A 99 14.19 -3.66 0.13
C ASN A 99 13.83 -4.91 -0.68
N GLY A 100 12.60 -5.01 -1.19
CA GLY A 100 12.19 -6.09 -2.06
C GLY A 100 13.10 -6.23 -3.30
N ARG A 101 13.49 -7.47 -3.63
CA ARG A 101 14.48 -7.71 -4.72
C ARG A 101 14.02 -7.15 -6.07
N PHE A 102 12.72 -7.13 -6.34
CA PHE A 102 12.17 -6.62 -7.59
C PHE A 102 12.20 -5.09 -7.70
N HIS A 103 12.40 -4.36 -6.58
CA HIS A 103 12.61 -2.91 -6.55
C HIS A 103 14.04 -2.50 -6.98
N TYR A 104 15.00 -3.46 -7.01
CA TYR A 104 16.42 -3.21 -7.31
C TYR A 104 16.88 -3.78 -8.66
N THR A 105 15.97 -4.13 -9.54
CA THR A 105 16.39 -4.63 -10.87
C THR A 105 17.08 -3.50 -11.63
N LYS A 106 18.25 -3.80 -12.24
CA LYS A 106 19.06 -2.83 -12.97
C LYS A 106 18.34 -2.20 -14.16
N ASP A 107 17.31 -2.89 -14.65
CA ASP A 107 16.56 -2.52 -15.86
C ASP A 107 15.26 -1.80 -15.54
N LEU A 108 14.93 -1.56 -14.25
CA LEU A 108 13.70 -0.90 -13.84
C LEU A 108 13.66 0.55 -14.36
N GLN A 109 12.67 0.84 -15.21
CA GLN A 109 12.46 2.19 -15.73
C GLN A 109 11.65 3.01 -14.71
N ILE A 110 12.32 3.96 -14.07
CA ILE A 110 11.68 4.83 -13.06
C ILE A 110 11.31 6.15 -13.74
N PRO A 111 10.04 6.58 -13.68
CA PRO A 111 9.63 7.89 -14.20
C PRO A 111 10.43 9.04 -13.59
N ASP A 112 10.68 10.10 -14.39
CA ASP A 112 11.53 11.24 -14.00
C ASP A 112 11.04 11.99 -12.76
N ASN A 113 9.73 11.96 -12.51
CA ASN A 113 9.09 12.61 -11.36
C ASN A 113 9.01 11.72 -10.11
N ILE A 114 9.72 10.59 -10.09
CA ILE A 114 9.77 9.66 -8.94
C ILE A 114 11.20 9.55 -8.41
N ILE A 115 11.33 9.56 -7.10
CA ILE A 115 12.58 9.31 -6.35
C ILE A 115 12.30 8.28 -5.27
N PHE A 116 13.10 7.23 -5.20
CA PHE A 116 12.95 6.20 -4.17
C PHE A 116 13.79 6.53 -2.92
N ILE A 117 13.18 6.23 -1.77
CA ILE A 117 13.86 6.13 -0.48
C ILE A 117 13.61 4.73 0.05
N PHE A 118 14.68 3.99 0.27
CA PHE A 118 14.57 2.64 0.82
C PHE A 118 14.59 2.66 2.34
N GLN A 119 13.61 1.99 2.96
CA GLN A 119 13.59 1.83 4.41
C GLN A 119 14.70 0.87 4.87
N PRO A 120 15.12 0.92 6.16
CA PRO A 120 16.05 -0.05 6.69
C PRO A 120 15.52 -1.48 6.53
N ALA A 121 16.42 -2.44 6.33
CA ALA A 121 16.03 -3.84 6.21
C ALA A 121 15.36 -4.34 7.51
N TYR A 122 14.36 -5.20 7.37
CA TYR A 122 13.64 -5.83 8.49
C TYR A 122 12.91 -4.85 9.43
N THR A 123 12.44 -3.72 8.94
CA THR A 123 11.71 -2.71 9.72
C THR A 123 10.30 -2.42 9.16
N PRO A 124 9.40 -3.41 9.07
CA PRO A 124 8.05 -3.19 8.54
C PRO A 124 7.24 -2.18 9.37
N GLU A 125 7.59 -2.01 10.65
CA GLU A 125 6.93 -1.05 11.55
C GLU A 125 7.10 0.42 11.13
N VAL A 126 8.11 0.74 10.31
CA VAL A 126 8.29 2.09 9.78
C VAL A 126 7.50 2.33 8.50
N ASN A 127 6.89 1.29 7.91
CA ASN A 127 6.01 1.46 6.76
C ASN A 127 4.54 1.52 7.20
N PRO A 128 3.92 2.71 7.22
CA PRO A 128 2.57 2.87 7.74
C PRO A 128 1.49 2.21 6.87
N ILE A 129 1.76 1.88 5.61
CA ILE A 129 0.80 1.20 4.73
C ILE A 129 0.46 -0.21 5.23
N GLU A 130 1.33 -0.83 6.03
CA GLU A 130 1.08 -2.12 6.68
C GLU A 130 -0.16 -2.08 7.59
N ARG A 131 -0.43 -0.95 8.25
CA ARG A 131 -1.67 -0.78 9.02
C ARG A 131 -2.90 -0.68 8.12
N LEU A 132 -2.75 -0.08 6.95
CA LEU A 132 -3.83 -0.03 5.97
C LEU A 132 -4.16 -1.42 5.43
N TRP A 133 -3.15 -2.26 5.16
CA TRP A 133 -3.37 -3.65 4.80
C TRP A 133 -4.10 -4.43 5.88
N ARG A 134 -3.71 -4.23 7.14
CA ARG A 134 -4.42 -4.83 8.29
C ARG A 134 -5.89 -4.37 8.33
N TYR A 135 -6.12 -3.07 8.17
CA TYR A 135 -7.46 -2.49 8.14
C TYR A 135 -8.32 -3.11 7.03
N LEU A 136 -7.81 -3.22 5.80
CA LEU A 136 -8.52 -3.85 4.69
C LEU A 136 -8.81 -5.33 4.96
N LYS A 137 -7.82 -6.08 5.45
CA LYS A 137 -7.96 -7.50 5.80
C LYS A 137 -8.95 -7.73 6.94
N ASP A 138 -9.14 -6.77 7.84
CA ASP A 138 -10.12 -6.88 8.91
C ASP A 138 -11.58 -6.81 8.40
N TYR A 139 -11.83 -6.17 7.27
CA TYR A 139 -13.13 -6.26 6.59
C TYR A 139 -13.39 -7.61 5.91
N LEU A 140 -12.33 -8.34 5.59
CA LEU A 140 -12.40 -9.65 4.92
C LEU A 140 -12.34 -10.83 5.91
N LYS A 141 -12.20 -10.56 7.21
CA LYS A 141 -12.10 -11.60 8.24
C LYS A 141 -13.33 -12.49 8.25
N TRP A 142 -13.11 -13.79 8.29
CA TRP A 142 -14.16 -14.83 8.34
C TRP A 142 -15.10 -14.87 7.13
N TYR A 143 -14.81 -14.10 6.08
CA TYR A 143 -15.50 -14.25 4.80
C TYR A 143 -14.98 -15.47 4.07
N VAL A 144 -15.91 -16.18 3.44
CA VAL A 144 -15.64 -17.28 2.51
C VAL A 144 -16.04 -16.81 1.13
N PHE A 145 -15.07 -16.68 0.24
CA PHE A 145 -15.32 -16.25 -1.14
C PHE A 145 -15.38 -17.46 -2.06
N GLU A 146 -16.40 -17.54 -2.88
CA GLU A 146 -16.58 -18.61 -3.85
C GLU A 146 -15.47 -18.60 -4.91
N ASN A 147 -15.09 -17.41 -5.37
CA ASN A 147 -14.06 -17.18 -6.40
C ASN A 147 -13.37 -15.82 -6.22
N LEU A 148 -12.31 -15.57 -7.01
CA LEU A 148 -11.55 -14.32 -6.97
C LEU A 148 -12.39 -13.11 -7.41
N ASP A 149 -13.37 -13.26 -8.27
CA ASP A 149 -14.16 -12.13 -8.76
C ASP A 149 -15.04 -11.55 -7.65
N LEU A 150 -15.61 -12.39 -6.80
CA LEU A 150 -16.33 -11.93 -5.61
C LEU A 150 -15.40 -11.23 -4.61
N LEU A 151 -14.19 -11.74 -4.43
CA LEU A 151 -13.17 -11.06 -3.61
C LEU A 151 -12.81 -9.69 -4.20
N ARG A 152 -12.60 -9.58 -5.52
CA ARG A 152 -12.31 -8.32 -6.23
C ARG A 152 -13.41 -7.30 -6.05
N ILE A 153 -14.65 -7.70 -6.25
CA ILE A 153 -15.82 -6.83 -6.07
C ILE A 153 -15.87 -6.32 -4.63
N THR A 154 -15.69 -7.22 -3.66
CA THR A 154 -15.71 -6.85 -2.24
C THR A 154 -14.56 -5.91 -1.90
N LEU A 155 -13.35 -6.22 -2.33
CA LEU A 155 -12.16 -5.38 -2.11
C LEU A 155 -12.34 -3.99 -2.73
N ARG A 156 -12.83 -3.91 -3.98
CA ARG A 156 -13.15 -2.64 -4.65
C ARG A 156 -14.17 -1.83 -3.86
N ASN A 157 -15.21 -2.47 -3.33
CA ASN A 157 -16.21 -1.78 -2.52
C ASN A 157 -15.63 -1.26 -1.20
N ILE A 158 -14.68 -1.96 -0.60
CA ILE A 158 -13.97 -1.49 0.60
C ILE A 158 -13.08 -0.30 0.24
N LEU A 159 -12.28 -0.40 -0.83
CA LEU A 159 -11.41 0.68 -1.30
C LEU A 159 -12.20 1.95 -1.65
N ASN A 160 -13.35 1.83 -2.30
CA ASN A 160 -14.22 2.97 -2.63
C ASN A 160 -14.79 3.68 -1.40
N LYS A 161 -14.83 3.02 -0.24
CA LYS A 161 -15.25 3.62 1.04
C LYS A 161 -14.10 4.26 1.82
N LEU A 162 -12.86 4.05 1.38
CA LEU A 162 -11.70 4.69 1.99
C LEU A 162 -11.71 6.19 1.68
N THR A 163 -12.02 6.99 2.69
CA THR A 163 -11.85 8.44 2.59
C THR A 163 -10.41 8.83 2.89
N LYS A 164 -9.96 9.98 2.40
CA LYS A 164 -8.65 10.54 2.72
C LYS A 164 -8.44 10.65 4.23
N THR A 165 -9.47 11.05 4.97
CA THR A 165 -9.44 11.14 6.44
C THR A 165 -9.15 9.79 7.09
N VAL A 166 -9.79 8.72 6.61
CA VAL A 166 -9.54 7.36 7.12
C VAL A 166 -8.11 6.92 6.82
N VAL A 167 -7.64 7.10 5.58
CA VAL A 167 -6.27 6.74 5.21
C VAL A 167 -5.26 7.50 6.06
N SER A 168 -5.37 8.82 6.16
CA SER A 168 -4.47 9.64 6.97
C SER A 168 -4.51 9.23 8.45
N SER A 169 -5.69 8.97 9.03
CA SER A 169 -5.79 8.54 10.43
C SER A 169 -5.08 7.20 10.72
N ILE A 170 -4.96 6.35 9.71
CA ILE A 170 -4.29 5.04 9.83
C ILE A 170 -2.78 5.17 9.62
N THR A 171 -2.35 6.04 8.68
CA THR A 171 -0.98 6.05 8.15
C THR A 171 -0.14 7.24 8.59
N CYS A 172 -0.75 8.32 9.10
CA CYS A 172 -0.03 9.53 9.51
C CYS A 172 0.63 9.32 10.88
N TYR A 173 1.85 8.78 10.88
CA TYR A 173 2.62 8.61 12.11
C TYR A 173 3.32 9.91 12.51
N PRO A 174 3.39 10.23 13.82
CA PRO A 174 4.08 11.45 14.29
C PRO A 174 5.50 11.59 13.76
N PHE A 175 6.29 10.51 13.77
CA PHE A 175 7.67 10.57 13.30
C PHE A 175 7.80 10.88 11.79
N ILE A 176 6.79 10.51 10.97
CA ILE A 176 6.76 10.89 9.55
C ILE A 176 6.50 12.39 9.43
N VAL A 177 5.51 12.91 10.17
CA VAL A 177 5.20 14.34 10.18
C VAL A 177 6.43 15.15 10.59
N ASP A 178 7.09 14.75 11.68
CA ASP A 178 8.30 15.42 12.18
C ASP A 178 9.43 15.39 11.13
N ALA A 179 9.66 14.24 10.48
CA ALA A 179 10.68 14.11 9.44
C ALA A 179 10.39 14.99 8.22
N LEU A 180 9.13 15.03 7.76
CA LEU A 180 8.72 15.86 6.61
C LEU A 180 8.80 17.35 6.94
N CYS A 181 8.42 17.77 8.16
CA CYS A 181 8.59 19.14 8.62
C CYS A 181 10.06 19.56 8.61
N VAL A 182 10.98 18.71 9.06
CA VAL A 182 12.43 18.99 9.02
C VAL A 182 12.94 19.05 7.58
N ALA A 183 12.39 18.22 6.68
CA ALA A 183 12.77 18.19 5.26
C ALA A 183 12.15 19.34 4.44
N ASN A 184 11.22 20.12 4.99
CA ASN A 184 10.40 21.13 4.30
C ASN A 184 9.61 20.54 3.11
N ILE A 185 8.99 19.38 3.32
CA ILE A 185 8.11 18.66 2.38
C ILE A 185 6.69 18.62 2.89
#